data_ec6d072d7ab99941a4571e0b68d9b9b9
#
_entry.id   ec6d072d7ab99941a4571e0b68d9b9b9
#
_cell.length_a   1.000
_cell.length_b   1.000
_cell.length_c   1.000
_cell.angle_alpha   90.00
_cell.angle_beta   90.00
_cell.angle_gamma   90.00
#
_symmetry.space_group_name_H-M   'P 1'
#
loop_
_entity.id
_entity.type
_entity.pdbx_description
1 polymer ?
#
loop_
_entity_poly.entity_id
_entity_poly.type
_entity_poly.pdbx_seq_one_letter_code
_entity_poly.pdbx_strand_id
1 'polypeptide(L)'
;KFWQDLGAERVVLARELSLAEIQEIRQNVSMELECFVHGAMCVSYSGRCLMSAYMTGRAANRGECAQPCRWRYALVEEKRPGEYFPVEEDERGTYILNSRDLCLLPQLPELVAAGVQSFKIEGRMKSVHYLATVVRVYREALDRLAVQADTVFPADGPWRQEIEKAGS
;
A
#
# COMPACT_ATOMS: atom_id res chain seq x y z
N LYS A 1 4.69 5.06 -21.39
CA LYS A 1 4.82 5.80 -22.64
C LYS A 1 3.51 6.46 -23.03
N PHE A 2 2.40 5.70 -23.18
CA PHE A 2 1.08 6.25 -23.53
C PHE A 2 0.68 7.48 -22.69
N TRP A 3 0.77 7.41 -21.36
CA TRP A 3 0.44 8.53 -20.48
C TRP A 3 1.40 9.72 -20.63
N GLN A 4 2.68 9.43 -20.87
CA GLN A 4 3.67 10.46 -21.14
C GLN A 4 3.37 11.21 -22.45
N ASP A 5 2.97 10.47 -23.48
CA ASP A 5 2.62 11.05 -24.79
C ASP A 5 1.34 11.92 -24.69
N LEU A 6 0.49 11.66 -23.70
CA LEU A 6 -0.67 12.49 -23.35
C LEU A 6 -0.36 13.66 -22.42
N GLY A 7 0.92 13.87 -22.06
CA GLY A 7 1.36 15.00 -21.24
C GLY A 7 1.30 14.76 -19.73
N ALA A 8 1.15 13.53 -19.27
CA ALA A 8 1.24 13.24 -17.84
C ALA A 8 2.70 13.41 -17.36
N GLU A 9 2.89 14.18 -16.28
CA GLU A 9 4.20 14.43 -15.69
C GLU A 9 4.65 13.30 -14.76
N ARG A 10 3.67 12.65 -14.08
CA ARG A 10 3.90 11.56 -13.14
C ARG A 10 2.86 10.47 -13.29
N VAL A 11 3.26 9.21 -13.07
CA VAL A 11 2.35 8.07 -13.00
C VAL A 11 2.51 7.33 -11.68
N VAL A 12 1.38 6.98 -11.06
CA VAL A 12 1.35 6.10 -9.88
C VAL A 12 1.32 4.66 -10.38
N LEU A 13 2.35 3.91 -10.05
CA LEU A 13 2.47 2.51 -10.44
C LEU A 13 1.53 1.62 -9.62
N ALA A 14 1.06 0.55 -10.23
CA ALA A 14 0.29 -0.48 -9.55
C ALA A 14 1.15 -1.20 -8.50
N ARG A 15 0.53 -1.64 -7.39
CA ARG A 15 1.23 -2.32 -6.29
C ARG A 15 1.67 -3.74 -6.64
N GLU A 16 1.15 -4.28 -7.71
CA GLU A 16 1.43 -5.62 -8.21
C GLU A 16 2.76 -5.72 -8.98
N LEU A 17 3.38 -4.58 -9.31
CA LEU A 17 4.63 -4.56 -10.07
C LEU A 17 5.82 -5.00 -9.21
N SER A 18 6.63 -5.88 -9.77
CA SER A 18 7.94 -6.23 -9.24
C SER A 18 8.96 -5.12 -9.46
N LEU A 19 10.07 -5.15 -8.70
CA LEU A 19 11.17 -4.20 -8.89
C LEU A 19 11.75 -4.24 -10.31
N ALA A 20 11.86 -5.45 -10.91
CA ALA A 20 12.34 -5.61 -12.28
C ALA A 20 11.44 -4.91 -13.30
N GLU A 21 10.12 -5.04 -13.16
CA GLU A 21 9.15 -4.35 -14.02
C GLU A 21 9.21 -2.82 -13.84
N ILE A 22 9.42 -2.34 -12.61
CA ILE A 22 9.61 -0.90 -12.33
C ILE A 22 10.87 -0.38 -13.05
N GLN A 23 11.97 -1.12 -12.98
CA GLN A 23 13.22 -0.79 -13.70
C GLN A 23 13.02 -0.78 -15.22
N GLU A 24 12.30 -1.76 -15.77
CA GLU A 24 11.97 -1.80 -17.19
C GLU A 24 11.12 -0.59 -17.60
N ILE A 25 10.10 -0.24 -16.82
CA ILE A 25 9.29 0.97 -17.06
C ILE A 25 10.18 2.20 -17.05
N ARG A 26 11.08 2.35 -16.06
CA ARG A 26 11.99 3.49 -15.94
C ARG A 26 12.88 3.65 -17.19
N GLN A 27 13.37 2.56 -17.76
CA GLN A 27 14.19 2.60 -18.98
C GLN A 27 13.41 3.10 -20.21
N ASN A 28 12.09 2.93 -20.23
CA ASN A 28 11.23 3.22 -21.38
C ASN A 28 10.47 4.56 -21.30
N VAL A 29 10.52 5.26 -20.16
CA VAL A 29 9.82 6.54 -19.96
C VAL A 29 10.70 7.54 -19.21
N SER A 30 10.52 8.83 -19.46
CA SER A 30 11.22 9.91 -18.75
C SER A 30 10.35 10.59 -17.69
N MET A 31 9.02 10.35 -17.70
CA MET A 31 8.10 10.90 -16.71
C MET A 31 8.40 10.39 -15.30
N GLU A 32 7.98 11.10 -14.28
CA GLU A 32 8.17 10.70 -12.90
C GLU A 32 7.35 9.43 -12.55
N LEU A 33 8.00 8.53 -11.78
CA LEU A 33 7.37 7.33 -11.27
C LEU A 33 7.07 7.48 -9.77
N GLU A 34 5.83 7.19 -9.39
CA GLU A 34 5.39 7.14 -8.00
C GLU A 34 5.01 5.70 -7.62
N CYS A 35 5.54 5.19 -6.52
CA CYS A 35 5.22 3.88 -5.99
C CYS A 35 4.59 3.95 -4.61
N PHE A 36 3.61 3.09 -4.35
CA PHE A 36 3.20 2.84 -2.96
C PHE A 36 4.30 2.10 -2.23
N VAL A 37 4.68 2.61 -1.06
CA VAL A 37 5.72 2.01 -0.20
C VAL A 37 5.20 1.56 1.15
N HIS A 38 4.03 2.07 1.57
CA HIS A 38 3.46 1.71 2.87
C HIS A 38 1.94 1.83 2.90
N GLY A 39 1.34 1.03 3.79
CA GLY A 39 -0.08 1.12 4.15
C GLY A 39 -0.96 0.05 3.52
N ALA A 40 -2.25 0.30 3.53
CA ALA A 40 -3.26 -0.69 3.19
C ALA A 40 -3.09 -1.27 1.79
N MET A 41 -2.94 -2.60 1.69
CA MET A 41 -3.02 -3.33 0.43
C MET A 41 -4.47 -3.48 -0.01
N CYS A 42 -4.72 -3.44 -1.32
CA CYS A 42 -6.02 -3.74 -1.89
C CYS A 42 -6.22 -5.26 -1.97
N VAL A 43 -7.44 -5.74 -1.69
CA VAL A 43 -7.84 -7.15 -1.87
C VAL A 43 -7.93 -7.53 -3.34
N SER A 44 -7.99 -6.57 -4.23
CA SER A 44 -8.17 -6.73 -5.66
C SER A 44 -7.06 -6.03 -6.45
N TYR A 45 -6.96 -6.33 -7.74
CA TYR A 45 -6.09 -5.57 -8.64
C TYR A 45 -6.38 -4.08 -8.58
N SER A 46 -5.33 -3.28 -8.67
CA SER A 46 -5.38 -1.82 -8.63
C SER A 46 -6.41 -1.26 -9.62
N GLY A 47 -7.34 -0.44 -9.12
CA GLY A 47 -8.38 0.20 -9.92
C GLY A 47 -9.55 -0.69 -10.38
N ARG A 48 -9.60 -1.97 -10.00
CA ARG A 48 -10.64 -2.92 -10.46
C ARG A 48 -11.72 -3.25 -9.43
N CYS A 49 -11.52 -2.90 -8.17
CA CYS A 49 -12.46 -3.23 -7.11
C CYS A 49 -13.69 -2.32 -7.14
N LEU A 50 -14.87 -2.91 -7.19
CA LEU A 50 -16.15 -2.21 -7.12
C LEU A 50 -16.80 -2.25 -5.73
N MET A 51 -16.19 -2.94 -4.76
CA MET A 51 -16.79 -3.18 -3.44
C MET A 51 -17.10 -1.88 -2.69
N SER A 52 -16.20 -0.90 -2.75
CA SER A 52 -16.44 0.40 -2.12
C SER A 52 -17.61 1.14 -2.75
N ALA A 53 -17.70 1.16 -4.08
CA ALA A 53 -18.79 1.79 -4.78
C ALA A 53 -20.14 1.10 -4.47
N TYR A 54 -20.16 -0.22 -4.46
CA TYR A 54 -21.35 -1.01 -4.14
C TYR A 54 -21.85 -0.79 -2.70
N MET A 55 -20.94 -0.82 -1.71
CA MET A 55 -21.31 -0.76 -0.29
C MET A 55 -21.50 0.67 0.23
N THR A 56 -20.88 1.67 -0.37
CA THR A 56 -20.82 3.04 0.19
C THR A 56 -21.09 4.14 -0.82
N GLY A 57 -21.24 3.82 -2.10
CA GLY A 57 -21.33 4.81 -3.18
C GLY A 57 -20.01 5.49 -3.53
N ARG A 58 -18.90 5.19 -2.84
CA ARG A 58 -17.59 5.83 -3.04
C ARG A 58 -16.74 5.06 -4.05
N ALA A 59 -16.31 5.75 -5.10
CA ALA A 59 -15.60 5.14 -6.23
C ALA A 59 -14.11 4.92 -5.91
N ALA A 60 -13.71 3.67 -5.73
CA ALA A 60 -12.32 3.30 -5.40
C ALA A 60 -11.32 3.71 -6.49
N ASN A 61 -11.68 3.57 -7.76
CA ASN A 61 -10.85 3.95 -8.91
C ASN A 61 -10.66 5.47 -9.06
N ARG A 62 -11.47 6.27 -8.37
CA ARG A 62 -11.33 7.74 -8.28
C ARG A 62 -10.58 8.18 -7.03
N GLY A 63 -9.96 7.27 -6.33
CA GLY A 63 -9.23 7.57 -5.10
C GLY A 63 -10.13 7.74 -3.86
N GLU A 64 -11.41 7.36 -3.88
CA GLU A 64 -12.38 7.57 -2.79
C GLU A 64 -12.69 6.31 -1.99
N CYS A 65 -11.88 5.26 -2.10
CA CYS A 65 -12.11 3.97 -1.47
C CYS A 65 -12.35 4.09 0.05
N ALA A 66 -13.48 3.56 0.53
CA ALA A 66 -13.81 3.47 1.95
C ALA A 66 -13.17 2.26 2.64
N GLN A 67 -12.42 1.44 1.90
CA GLN A 67 -11.78 0.21 2.37
C GLN A 67 -12.72 -0.80 3.04
N PRO A 68 -13.90 -1.12 2.45
CA PRO A 68 -14.81 -2.07 3.06
C PRO A 68 -14.19 -3.45 3.23
N CYS A 69 -13.19 -3.81 2.43
CA CYS A 69 -12.44 -5.06 2.60
C CYS A 69 -11.68 -5.18 3.94
N ARG A 70 -11.64 -4.11 4.74
CA ARG A 70 -11.03 -4.09 6.08
C ARG A 70 -12.04 -3.97 7.22
N TRP A 71 -13.32 -3.93 6.90
CA TRP A 71 -14.36 -3.95 7.92
C TRP A 71 -14.48 -5.36 8.52
N ARG A 72 -15.03 -5.42 9.72
CA ARG A 72 -15.38 -6.70 10.32
C ARG A 72 -16.63 -7.26 9.67
N TYR A 73 -16.58 -8.52 9.27
CA TYR A 73 -17.69 -9.24 8.68
C TYR A 73 -18.02 -10.48 9.49
N ALA A 74 -19.27 -10.93 9.36
CA ALA A 74 -19.70 -12.24 9.80
C ALA A 74 -20.49 -12.89 8.67
N LEU A 75 -20.39 -14.20 8.53
CA LEU A 75 -21.26 -14.98 7.68
C LEU A 75 -22.58 -15.18 8.37
N VAL A 76 -23.66 -15.09 7.63
CA VAL A 76 -25.03 -15.41 8.09
C VAL A 76 -25.58 -16.46 7.15
N GLU A 77 -26.02 -17.58 7.70
CA GLU A 77 -26.70 -18.61 6.94
C GLU A 77 -28.20 -18.23 6.84
N GLU A 78 -28.77 -18.29 5.62
CA GLU A 78 -30.11 -17.78 5.33
C GLU A 78 -31.21 -18.38 6.20
N LYS A 79 -31.08 -19.69 6.57
CA LYS A 79 -32.03 -20.41 7.39
C LYS A 79 -31.81 -20.26 8.91
N ARG A 80 -30.78 -19.50 9.30
CA ARG A 80 -30.43 -19.22 10.71
C ARG A 80 -30.26 -17.72 10.93
N PRO A 81 -31.31 -16.93 10.73
CA PRO A 81 -31.24 -15.50 10.93
C PRO A 81 -30.92 -15.18 12.40
N GLY A 82 -29.91 -14.32 12.63
CA GLY A 82 -29.47 -13.93 13.96
C GLY A 82 -28.26 -14.72 14.50
N GLU A 83 -27.83 -15.79 13.83
CA GLU A 83 -26.55 -16.45 14.11
C GLU A 83 -25.48 -15.85 13.22
N TYR A 84 -24.41 -15.33 13.84
CA TYR A 84 -23.29 -14.69 13.16
C TYR A 84 -22.03 -15.54 13.31
N PHE A 85 -21.47 -15.96 12.19
CA PHE A 85 -20.22 -16.71 12.15
C PHE A 85 -19.10 -15.73 11.81
N PRO A 86 -18.24 -15.33 12.77
CA PRO A 86 -17.18 -14.36 12.51
C PRO A 86 -16.21 -14.90 11.44
N VAL A 87 -15.72 -14.00 10.63
CA VAL A 87 -14.68 -14.30 9.64
C VAL A 87 -13.37 -13.73 10.17
N GLU A 88 -12.46 -14.61 10.58
CA GLU A 88 -11.17 -14.24 11.18
C GLU A 88 -10.01 -14.81 10.37
N GLU A 89 -8.83 -14.25 10.47
CA GLU A 89 -7.61 -14.74 9.86
C GLU A 89 -6.64 -15.26 10.91
N ASP A 90 -6.10 -16.48 10.71
CA ASP A 90 -4.99 -17.02 11.46
C ASP A 90 -3.89 -17.56 10.53
N GLU A 91 -2.81 -18.12 11.05
CA GLU A 91 -1.67 -18.60 10.27
C GLU A 91 -1.98 -19.80 9.34
N ARG A 92 -3.21 -20.32 9.34
CA ARG A 92 -3.60 -21.58 8.70
C ARG A 92 -4.68 -21.44 7.62
N GLY A 93 -5.32 -20.28 7.49
CA GLY A 93 -6.45 -20.14 6.60
C GLY A 93 -6.75 -18.77 6.07
N THR A 94 -7.40 -18.76 4.92
CA THR A 94 -7.78 -17.56 4.19
C THR A 94 -8.97 -16.90 4.86
N TYR A 95 -8.73 -15.72 5.35
CA TYR A 95 -9.77 -14.83 5.84
C TYR A 95 -10.01 -13.78 4.79
N ILE A 96 -11.22 -13.71 4.36
CA ILE A 96 -11.54 -13.24 3.03
C ILE A 96 -11.10 -11.81 2.74
N LEU A 97 -10.78 -10.95 3.74
CA LEU A 97 -10.64 -9.54 3.43
C LEU A 97 -9.53 -8.78 4.18
N ASN A 98 -8.70 -9.42 5.00
CA ASN A 98 -7.73 -8.70 5.82
C ASN A 98 -6.27 -8.97 5.42
N SER A 99 -5.71 -8.20 4.49
CA SER A 99 -4.28 -8.23 4.19
C SER A 99 -3.48 -7.33 5.16
N ARG A 100 -2.27 -7.76 5.51
CA ARG A 100 -1.31 -6.90 6.24
C ARG A 100 -0.99 -5.65 5.43
N ASP A 101 -0.62 -4.58 6.10
CA ASP A 101 -0.16 -3.38 5.41
C ASP A 101 1.15 -3.65 4.66
N LEU A 102 1.25 -3.09 3.46
CA LEU A 102 2.50 -3.04 2.72
C LEU A 102 3.55 -2.30 3.57
N CYS A 103 4.78 -2.78 3.57
CA CYS A 103 5.91 -2.07 4.12
C CYS A 103 7.18 -2.37 3.31
N LEU A 104 7.55 -1.45 2.44
CA LEU A 104 8.74 -1.54 1.60
C LEU A 104 9.93 -0.74 2.16
N LEU A 105 9.98 -0.50 3.47
CA LEU A 105 11.11 0.17 4.10
C LEU A 105 12.45 -0.52 3.82
N PRO A 106 12.57 -1.88 3.90
CA PRO A 106 13.79 -2.58 3.55
C PRO A 106 14.18 -2.44 2.07
N GLN A 107 13.22 -2.33 1.17
CA GLN A 107 13.40 -2.21 -0.27
C GLN A 107 13.53 -0.75 -0.77
N LEU A 108 13.50 0.21 0.15
CA LEU A 108 13.56 1.63 -0.21
C LEU A 108 14.83 2.01 -1.01
N PRO A 109 16.03 1.48 -0.65
CA PRO A 109 17.25 1.72 -1.43
C PRO A 109 17.13 1.25 -2.89
N GLU A 110 16.57 0.06 -3.11
CA GLU A 110 16.39 -0.50 -4.45
C GLU A 110 15.37 0.31 -5.28
N LEU A 111 14.31 0.80 -4.65
CA LEU A 111 13.32 1.65 -5.32
C LEU A 111 13.93 3.01 -5.73
N VAL A 112 14.75 3.61 -4.87
CA VAL A 112 15.50 4.83 -5.19
C VAL A 112 16.47 4.56 -6.35
N ALA A 113 17.23 3.48 -6.29
CA ALA A 113 18.17 3.09 -7.36
C ALA A 113 17.45 2.75 -8.67
N ALA A 114 16.22 2.21 -8.61
CA ALA A 114 15.38 1.97 -9.78
C ALA A 114 14.83 3.27 -10.41
N GLY A 115 15.08 4.43 -9.80
CA GLY A 115 14.67 5.73 -10.32
C GLY A 115 13.21 6.11 -10.01
N VAL A 116 12.65 5.61 -8.92
CA VAL A 116 11.37 6.08 -8.36
C VAL A 116 11.60 7.43 -7.69
N GLN A 117 10.82 8.45 -8.03
CA GLN A 117 10.97 9.80 -7.51
C GLN A 117 9.95 10.16 -6.44
N SER A 118 8.84 9.44 -6.34
CA SER A 118 7.76 9.70 -5.38
C SER A 118 7.34 8.44 -4.64
N PHE A 119 7.26 8.54 -3.31
CA PHE A 119 6.96 7.42 -2.42
C PHE A 119 5.63 7.66 -1.72
N LYS A 120 4.62 6.86 -2.08
CA LYS A 120 3.25 7.05 -1.63
C LYS A 120 2.92 6.18 -0.41
N ILE A 121 2.35 6.81 0.60
CA ILE A 121 1.83 6.13 1.80
C ILE A 121 0.30 6.11 1.72
N GLU A 122 -0.31 4.93 1.81
CA GLU A 122 -1.75 4.79 1.92
C GLU A 122 -2.16 4.84 3.38
N GLY A 123 -2.94 5.84 3.76
CA GLY A 123 -3.34 6.06 5.14
C GLY A 123 -4.70 6.72 5.31
N ARG A 124 -5.57 6.72 4.28
CA ARG A 124 -6.87 7.41 4.31
C ARG A 124 -7.74 7.02 5.50
N MET A 125 -7.76 5.75 5.86
CA MET A 125 -8.56 5.22 6.97
C MET A 125 -7.73 4.98 8.24
N LYS A 126 -6.49 5.46 8.27
CA LYS A 126 -5.58 5.32 9.41
C LYS A 126 -5.64 6.53 10.34
N SER A 127 -5.21 6.33 11.59
CA SER A 127 -5.13 7.41 12.57
C SER A 127 -4.04 8.43 12.22
N VAL A 128 -4.18 9.65 12.74
CA VAL A 128 -3.15 10.69 12.60
C VAL A 128 -1.82 10.23 13.20
N HIS A 129 -1.86 9.51 14.33
CA HIS A 129 -0.66 8.94 14.96
C HIS A 129 0.06 7.96 14.03
N TYR A 130 -0.67 7.03 13.40
CA TYR A 130 -0.12 6.13 12.40
C TYR A 130 0.58 6.89 11.28
N LEU A 131 -0.12 7.86 10.68
CA LEU A 131 0.44 8.63 9.57
C LEU A 131 1.68 9.41 9.97
N ALA A 132 1.66 10.08 11.13
CA ALA A 132 2.80 10.84 11.63
C ALA A 132 4.03 9.93 11.82
N THR A 133 3.84 8.75 12.43
CA THR A 133 4.92 7.79 12.67
C THR A 133 5.49 7.27 11.35
N VAL A 134 4.63 6.80 10.44
CA VAL A 134 5.07 6.22 9.16
C VAL A 134 5.78 7.27 8.31
N VAL A 135 5.20 8.47 8.16
CA VAL A 135 5.80 9.55 7.37
C VAL A 135 7.16 9.96 7.93
N ARG A 136 7.28 10.09 9.26
CA ARG A 136 8.55 10.40 9.92
C ARG A 136 9.62 9.34 9.60
N VAL A 137 9.30 8.06 9.78
CA VAL A 137 10.26 6.97 9.53
C VAL A 137 10.72 6.96 8.06
N TYR A 138 9.79 7.07 7.11
CA TYR A 138 10.16 7.11 5.69
C TYR A 138 10.93 8.38 5.33
N ARG A 139 10.63 9.53 5.95
CA ARG A 139 11.40 10.76 5.75
C ARG A 139 12.83 10.61 6.26
N GLU A 140 13.02 10.12 7.48
CA GLU A 140 14.34 9.84 8.03
C GLU A 140 15.14 8.81 7.20
N ALA A 141 14.45 7.78 6.68
CA ALA A 141 15.08 6.79 5.82
C ALA A 141 15.59 7.42 4.50
N LEU A 142 14.78 8.24 3.86
CA LEU A 142 15.17 8.95 2.63
C LEU A 142 16.29 9.95 2.87
N ASP A 143 16.28 10.66 4.00
CA ASP A 143 17.36 11.60 4.37
C ASP A 143 18.68 10.87 4.58
N ARG A 144 18.65 9.68 5.20
CA ARG A 144 19.86 8.83 5.32
C ARG A 144 20.37 8.34 3.97
N LEU A 145 19.49 7.90 3.08
CA LEU A 145 19.86 7.46 1.73
C LEU A 145 20.47 8.61 0.91
N ALA A 146 19.99 9.82 1.08
CA ALA A 146 20.54 10.99 0.41
C ALA A 146 22.01 11.31 0.85
N VAL A 147 22.37 10.95 2.09
CA VAL A 147 23.73 11.12 2.62
C VAL A 147 24.59 9.89 2.33
N GLN A 148 24.03 8.69 2.46
CA GLN A 148 24.73 7.42 2.31
C GLN A 148 23.87 6.43 1.52
N ALA A 149 24.13 6.31 0.24
CA ALA A 149 23.34 5.51 -0.70
C ALA A 149 23.30 4.00 -0.36
N ASP A 150 24.35 3.47 0.29
CA ASP A 150 24.45 2.05 0.66
C ASP A 150 23.77 1.72 2.00
N THR A 151 22.94 2.63 2.53
CA THR A 151 22.22 2.39 3.79
C THR A 151 21.26 1.21 3.64
N VAL A 152 21.32 0.25 4.56
CA VAL A 152 20.42 -0.90 4.64
C VAL A 152 19.42 -0.70 5.77
N PHE A 153 18.16 -1.00 5.51
CA PHE A 153 17.09 -0.98 6.52
C PHE A 153 16.68 -2.42 6.85
N PRO A 154 17.05 -2.95 8.02
CA PRO A 154 16.71 -4.32 8.40
C PRO A 154 15.18 -4.53 8.47
N ALA A 155 14.73 -5.69 8.01
CA ALA A 155 13.30 -6.04 8.03
C ALA A 155 12.71 -6.12 9.45
N ASP A 156 13.54 -6.39 10.46
CA ASP A 156 13.22 -6.47 11.89
C ASP A 156 13.81 -5.32 12.72
N GLY A 157 14.30 -4.28 12.04
CA GLY A 157 14.92 -3.13 12.66
C GLY A 157 13.99 -2.26 13.52
N PRO A 158 14.55 -1.33 14.32
CA PRO A 158 13.77 -0.51 15.26
C PRO A 158 12.70 0.33 14.59
N TRP A 159 12.92 0.85 13.40
CA TRP A 159 11.93 1.60 12.64
C TRP A 159 10.76 0.73 12.19
N ARG A 160 11.03 -0.52 11.81
CA ARG A 160 9.97 -1.47 11.48
C ARG A 160 9.10 -1.75 12.70
N GLN A 161 9.69 -2.00 13.86
CA GLN A 161 8.98 -2.22 15.11
C GLN A 161 8.14 -1.00 15.54
N GLU A 162 8.65 0.21 15.30
CA GLU A 162 7.92 1.44 15.59
C GLU A 162 6.67 1.61 14.71
N ILE A 163 6.80 1.34 13.41
CA ILE A 163 5.68 1.37 12.47
C ILE A 163 4.62 0.31 12.86
N GLU A 164 5.04 -0.90 13.21
CA GLU A 164 4.13 -1.98 13.63
C GLU A 164 3.35 -1.60 14.88
N LYS A 165 3.98 -1.01 15.88
CA LYS A 165 3.31 -0.50 17.09
C LYS A 165 2.29 0.60 16.79
N ALA A 166 2.55 1.44 15.82
CA ALA A 166 1.61 2.49 15.42
C ALA A 166 0.40 1.96 14.63
N GLY A 167 0.53 0.78 14.02
CA GLY A 167 -0.53 0.12 13.24
C GLY A 167 -1.41 -0.84 14.04
N SER A 168 -1.09 -1.06 15.31
CA SER A 168 -1.79 -2.00 16.23
C SER A 168 -3.09 -1.41 16.77
#